data_4f365d952dc23ea9915b0b3e9de42e3e
#
_entry.id   4f365d952dc23ea9915b0b3e9de42e3e
#
_cell.length_a   1.000
_cell.length_b   1.000
_cell.length_c   1.000
_cell.angle_alpha   90.00
_cell.angle_beta   90.00
_cell.angle_gamma   90.00
#
_symmetry.space_group_name_H-M   'P 1'
#
loop_
_entity.id
_entity.type
_entity.pdbx_description
1 polymer ?
#
loop_
_entity_poly.entity_id
_entity_poly.type
_entity_poly.pdbx_seq_one_letter_code
_entity_poly.pdbx_strand_id
1 'polypeptide(L)'
;VPVDESENIYAFIKKIVIWLESYESCLRQYQSVENYYSLKKKLEDLAKNSHSKQSIAIKQVLHEEKTYKDVMGNIEDSSIRRDLKRLGQWKRHIILPYGKGMSEEDTYIKWRKTKEEIEKAFTLQWDNLGSLKSKSVEENSEAKFMSDLFLACVQLQQNPSNKIVQENERNDYLRSLLTLAKYSVLDQSRRGKSLTGRGVGEVDLLIQKNGFPVTIVEALNLKSFDASYLDNHLDKLFGYDVSGNSFNVILVYVTVADFDIFCKKYFNHIREHEYPYSLKSIEDNLQMNGREYSDIRVMRTIHDRNGIDTNLYHICMLIKG
;
A
#
# COMPACT_ATOMS: atom_id res chain seq x y z
N VAL A 1 36.74 1.25 21.72
CA VAL A 1 35.62 0.30 21.86
C VAL A 1 34.78 0.48 20.60
N PRO A 2 34.64 -0.52 19.75
CA PRO A 2 33.73 -0.39 18.61
C PRO A 2 32.31 -0.23 19.18
N VAL A 3 31.67 0.87 18.84
CA VAL A 3 30.24 1.05 19.09
C VAL A 3 29.55 -0.07 18.31
N ASP A 4 28.76 -0.88 18.98
CA ASP A 4 28.05 -2.00 18.36
C ASP A 4 27.11 -1.42 17.28
N GLU A 5 27.41 -1.70 16.02
CA GLU A 5 26.62 -1.23 14.87
C GLU A 5 25.15 -1.68 14.97
N SER A 6 24.90 -2.79 15.69
CA SER A 6 23.55 -3.31 15.92
C SER A 6 22.72 -2.42 16.85
N GLU A 7 23.30 -1.85 17.90
CA GLU A 7 22.64 -0.88 18.80
C GLU A 7 22.27 0.41 18.07
N ASN A 8 23.11 0.86 17.14
CA ASN A 8 22.88 2.07 16.38
C ASN A 8 21.75 1.89 15.36
N ILE A 9 21.65 0.71 14.75
CA ILE A 9 20.57 0.35 13.81
C ILE A 9 19.25 0.20 14.57
N TYR A 10 19.25 -0.44 15.75
CA TYR A 10 18.04 -0.60 16.57
C TYR A 10 17.50 0.74 17.08
N ALA A 11 18.37 1.61 17.59
CA ALA A 11 18.01 2.96 18.04
C ALA A 11 17.48 3.81 16.88
N PHE A 12 18.01 3.64 15.67
CA PHE A 12 17.58 4.32 14.48
C PHE A 12 16.22 3.82 14.00
N ILE A 13 16.00 2.49 13.95
CA ILE A 13 14.70 1.88 13.64
C ILE A 13 13.64 2.35 14.64
N LYS A 14 13.95 2.37 15.94
CA LYS A 14 13.03 2.87 16.96
C LYS A 14 12.64 4.32 16.76
N LYS A 15 13.57 5.18 16.36
CA LYS A 15 13.28 6.58 16.00
C LYS A 15 12.36 6.69 14.77
N ILE A 16 12.57 5.83 13.77
CA ILE A 16 11.71 5.77 12.58
C ILE A 16 10.31 5.29 12.94
N VAL A 17 10.17 4.27 13.80
CA VAL A 17 8.88 3.78 14.27
C VAL A 17 8.10 4.89 14.97
N ILE A 18 8.72 5.57 15.94
CA ILE A 18 8.09 6.71 16.66
C ILE A 18 7.70 7.83 15.67
N TRP A 19 8.54 8.08 14.69
CA TRP A 19 8.27 9.09 13.68
C TRP A 19 7.16 8.66 12.71
N LEU A 20 7.11 7.38 12.29
CA LEU A 20 6.03 6.82 11.47
C LEU A 20 4.68 6.82 12.21
N GLU A 21 4.66 6.54 13.50
CA GLU A 21 3.44 6.63 14.33
C GLU A 21 2.91 8.07 14.39
N SER A 22 3.81 9.04 14.55
CA SER A 22 3.48 10.47 14.49
C SER A 22 3.03 10.87 13.08
N TYR A 23 3.62 10.28 12.06
CA TYR A 23 3.36 10.53 10.66
C TYR A 23 2.04 9.89 10.19
N GLU A 24 1.64 8.74 10.73
CA GLU A 24 0.36 8.11 10.38
C GLU A 24 -0.84 9.02 10.70
N SER A 25 -0.81 9.69 11.84
CA SER A 25 -1.82 10.70 12.18
C SER A 25 -1.81 11.87 11.20
N CYS A 26 -0.63 12.32 10.78
CA CYS A 26 -0.47 13.36 9.76
C CYS A 26 -0.91 12.87 8.38
N LEU A 27 -0.62 11.62 7.99
CA LEU A 27 -1.01 11.04 6.70
C LEU A 27 -2.53 10.92 6.54
N ARG A 28 -3.25 10.48 7.57
CA ARG A 28 -4.72 10.41 7.53
C ARG A 28 -5.33 11.79 7.35
N GLN A 29 -4.82 12.77 8.08
CA GLN A 29 -5.24 14.16 7.97
C GLN A 29 -4.89 14.73 6.58
N TYR A 30 -3.73 14.38 6.09
CA TYR A 30 -3.19 14.71 4.80
C TYR A 30 -4.01 14.15 3.64
N GLN A 31 -4.30 12.85 3.63
CA GLN A 31 -5.15 12.20 2.63
C GLN A 31 -6.56 12.83 2.60
N SER A 32 -7.07 13.20 3.77
CA SER A 32 -8.37 13.86 3.88
C SER A 32 -8.37 15.26 3.30
N VAL A 33 -7.28 16.00 3.46
CA VAL A 33 -7.08 17.34 2.86
C VAL A 33 -6.93 17.23 1.35
N GLU A 34 -6.14 16.26 0.88
CA GLU A 34 -5.96 15.98 -0.56
C GLU A 34 -7.28 15.62 -1.25
N ASN A 35 -8.06 14.75 -0.63
CA ASN A 35 -9.38 14.37 -1.12
C ASN A 35 -10.33 15.56 -1.21
N TYR A 36 -10.27 16.50 -0.27
CA TYR A 36 -11.05 17.74 -0.33
C TYR A 36 -10.70 18.56 -1.57
N TYR A 37 -9.42 18.85 -1.79
CA TYR A 37 -9.01 19.68 -2.94
C TYR A 37 -9.22 18.96 -4.28
N SER A 38 -9.05 17.66 -4.35
CA SER A 38 -9.37 16.86 -5.52
C SER A 38 -10.85 16.91 -5.87
N LEU A 39 -11.72 16.80 -4.86
CA LEU A 39 -13.17 16.90 -5.05
C LEU A 39 -13.58 18.32 -5.45
N LYS A 40 -12.99 19.35 -4.83
CA LYS A 40 -13.22 20.74 -5.18
C LYS A 40 -12.87 20.99 -6.63
N LYS A 41 -11.69 20.59 -7.06
CA LYS A 41 -11.24 20.72 -8.47
C LYS A 41 -12.17 20.00 -9.44
N LYS A 42 -12.58 18.78 -9.13
CA LYS A 42 -13.56 18.04 -9.94
C LYS A 42 -14.85 18.83 -10.14
N LEU A 43 -15.38 19.42 -9.06
CA LEU A 43 -16.61 20.23 -9.13
C LEU A 43 -16.40 21.54 -9.89
N GLU A 44 -15.26 22.19 -9.74
CA GLU A 44 -14.87 23.37 -10.53
C GLU A 44 -14.83 23.05 -12.03
N ASP A 45 -14.19 21.95 -12.42
CA ASP A 45 -14.09 21.53 -13.82
C ASP A 45 -15.47 21.19 -14.41
N LEU A 46 -16.35 20.54 -13.64
CA LEU A 46 -17.74 20.30 -14.05
C LEU A 46 -18.55 21.60 -14.27
N ALA A 47 -18.26 22.64 -13.50
CA ALA A 47 -18.98 23.91 -13.58
C ALA A 47 -18.37 24.90 -14.60
N LYS A 48 -17.12 24.68 -15.04
CA LYS A 48 -16.32 25.68 -15.75
C LYS A 48 -16.91 26.13 -17.07
N ASN A 49 -17.40 25.20 -17.88
CA ASN A 49 -17.82 25.44 -19.28
C ASN A 49 -19.34 25.40 -19.50
N SER A 50 -20.13 25.51 -18.45
CA SER A 50 -21.58 25.41 -18.53
C SER A 50 -22.27 26.59 -17.83
N HIS A 51 -23.38 27.05 -18.41
CA HIS A 51 -24.28 28.05 -17.83
C HIS A 51 -25.60 27.42 -17.35
N SER A 52 -25.63 26.11 -17.18
CA SER A 52 -26.79 25.41 -16.64
C SER A 52 -27.10 25.82 -15.22
N LYS A 53 -28.37 25.66 -14.77
CA LYS A 53 -28.79 25.89 -13.39
C LYS A 53 -27.89 25.12 -12.42
N GLN A 54 -27.52 23.89 -12.75
CA GLN A 54 -26.64 23.03 -11.96
C GLN A 54 -25.22 23.60 -11.85
N SER A 55 -24.64 24.08 -12.95
CA SER A 55 -23.29 24.68 -12.94
C SER A 55 -23.24 25.97 -12.16
N ILE A 56 -24.29 26.81 -12.24
CA ILE A 56 -24.42 28.03 -11.44
C ILE A 56 -24.51 27.66 -9.96
N ALA A 57 -25.31 26.65 -9.62
CA ALA A 57 -25.46 26.18 -8.24
C ALA A 57 -24.14 25.66 -7.65
N ILE A 58 -23.37 24.89 -8.44
CA ILE A 58 -22.04 24.41 -8.04
C ILE A 58 -21.11 25.62 -7.77
N LYS A 59 -21.02 26.58 -8.68
CA LYS A 59 -20.20 27.80 -8.51
C LYS A 59 -20.57 28.57 -7.25
N GLN A 60 -21.86 28.75 -6.95
CA GLN A 60 -22.33 29.42 -5.74
C GLN A 60 -21.87 28.74 -4.46
N VAL A 61 -21.81 27.41 -4.44
CA VAL A 61 -21.30 26.65 -3.27
C VAL A 61 -19.78 26.74 -3.18
N LEU A 62 -19.07 26.64 -4.31
CA LEU A 62 -17.61 26.70 -4.34
C LEU A 62 -17.06 28.06 -3.94
N HIS A 63 -17.76 29.16 -4.31
CA HIS A 63 -17.42 30.54 -3.92
C HIS A 63 -18.07 31.00 -2.61
N GLU A 64 -18.69 30.07 -1.86
CA GLU A 64 -19.26 30.32 -0.54
C GLU A 64 -20.44 31.30 -0.50
N GLU A 65 -21.02 31.62 -1.63
CA GLU A 65 -22.21 32.46 -1.72
C GLU A 65 -23.44 31.75 -1.13
N LYS A 66 -23.49 30.42 -1.22
CA LYS A 66 -24.58 29.57 -0.72
C LYS A 66 -24.07 28.26 -0.13
N THR A 67 -24.86 27.69 0.78
CA THR A 67 -24.62 26.33 1.24
C THR A 67 -25.16 25.30 0.25
N TYR A 68 -24.70 24.04 0.31
CA TYR A 68 -25.24 22.99 -0.54
C TYR A 68 -26.75 22.78 -0.34
N LYS A 69 -27.29 23.10 0.84
CA LYS A 69 -28.72 22.99 1.13
C LYS A 69 -29.54 24.01 0.34
N ASP A 70 -29.02 25.21 0.17
CA ASP A 70 -29.69 26.29 -0.53
C ASP A 70 -29.79 26.05 -2.04
N VAL A 71 -28.93 25.23 -2.58
CA VAL A 71 -28.85 24.95 -4.03
C VAL A 71 -29.35 23.57 -4.43
N MET A 72 -29.72 22.70 -3.48
CA MET A 72 -30.11 21.31 -3.75
C MET A 72 -31.21 21.16 -4.80
N GLY A 73 -32.18 22.08 -4.83
CA GLY A 73 -33.26 22.08 -5.82
C GLY A 73 -32.84 22.38 -7.26
N ASN A 74 -31.63 22.95 -7.44
CA ASN A 74 -31.08 23.29 -8.76
C ASN A 74 -30.11 22.22 -9.29
N ILE A 75 -29.90 21.12 -8.56
CA ILE A 75 -28.97 20.06 -8.93
C ILE A 75 -29.79 18.78 -9.13
N GLU A 76 -29.86 18.32 -10.36
CA GLU A 76 -30.60 17.09 -10.73
C GLU A 76 -29.78 15.83 -10.41
N ASP A 77 -28.47 15.89 -10.67
CA ASP A 77 -27.55 14.74 -10.49
C ASP A 77 -27.33 14.44 -9.01
N SER A 78 -27.75 13.23 -8.61
CA SER A 78 -27.61 12.75 -7.25
C SER A 78 -26.14 12.56 -6.79
N SER A 79 -25.23 12.30 -7.73
CA SER A 79 -23.80 12.18 -7.44
C SER A 79 -23.21 13.55 -7.09
N ILE A 80 -23.55 14.56 -7.82
CA ILE A 80 -23.13 15.96 -7.56
C ILE A 80 -23.70 16.46 -6.23
N ARG A 81 -24.96 16.15 -5.91
CA ARG A 81 -25.55 16.47 -4.60
C ARG A 81 -24.73 15.85 -3.47
N ARG A 82 -24.35 14.58 -3.59
CA ARG A 82 -23.53 13.87 -2.62
C ARG A 82 -22.14 14.49 -2.49
N ASP A 83 -21.53 14.82 -3.61
CA ASP A 83 -20.20 15.42 -3.67
C ASP A 83 -20.17 16.81 -3.01
N LEU A 84 -21.15 17.68 -3.27
CA LEU A 84 -21.28 18.98 -2.61
C LEU A 84 -21.53 18.87 -1.10
N LYS A 85 -22.37 17.89 -0.69
CA LYS A 85 -22.58 17.62 0.74
C LYS A 85 -21.29 17.22 1.43
N ARG A 86 -20.52 16.29 0.81
CA ARG A 86 -19.24 15.80 1.29
C ARG A 86 -18.20 16.92 1.35
N LEU A 87 -18.12 17.75 0.32
CA LEU A 87 -17.24 18.92 0.30
C LEU A 87 -17.49 19.84 1.49
N GLY A 88 -18.75 20.20 1.77
CA GLY A 88 -19.12 21.03 2.91
C GLY A 88 -18.85 20.38 4.27
N GLN A 89 -18.95 19.06 4.38
CA GLN A 89 -18.57 18.32 5.59
C GLN A 89 -17.06 18.35 5.80
N TRP A 90 -16.28 18.01 4.76
CA TRP A 90 -14.83 18.03 4.82
C TRP A 90 -14.26 19.41 5.09
N LYS A 91 -14.83 20.45 4.49
CA LYS A 91 -14.45 21.84 4.79
C LYS A 91 -14.54 22.10 6.29
N ARG A 92 -15.67 21.81 6.93
CA ARG A 92 -15.90 22.09 8.34
C ARG A 92 -15.03 21.24 9.28
N HIS A 93 -14.87 19.97 8.99
CA HIS A 93 -14.23 19.03 9.92
C HIS A 93 -12.75 18.81 9.66
N ILE A 94 -12.24 19.19 8.49
CA ILE A 94 -10.86 18.94 8.08
C ILE A 94 -10.15 20.25 7.74
N ILE A 95 -10.67 21.02 6.79
CA ILE A 95 -9.98 22.21 6.27
C ILE A 95 -9.93 23.34 7.28
N LEU A 96 -11.06 23.71 7.85
CA LEU A 96 -11.12 24.80 8.84
C LEU A 96 -10.29 24.49 10.11
N PRO A 97 -10.34 23.28 10.70
CA PRO A 97 -9.45 22.94 11.81
C PRO A 97 -7.97 22.92 11.43
N TYR A 98 -7.62 22.40 10.23
CA TYR A 98 -6.24 22.36 9.75
C TYR A 98 -5.67 23.74 9.48
N GLY A 99 -6.46 24.62 8.84
CA GLY A 99 -6.10 25.99 8.51
C GLY A 99 -6.57 27.02 9.53
N LYS A 100 -6.60 26.69 10.82
CA LYS A 100 -7.14 27.56 11.88
C LYS A 100 -6.72 29.02 11.75
N GLY A 101 -7.68 29.90 11.51
CA GLY A 101 -7.44 31.35 11.35
C GLY A 101 -6.86 31.76 9.99
N MET A 102 -6.81 30.85 9.02
CA MET A 102 -6.28 31.10 7.68
C MET A 102 -7.38 31.06 6.63
N SER A 103 -7.15 31.71 5.49
CA SER A 103 -8.00 31.55 4.31
C SER A 103 -7.89 30.12 3.75
N GLU A 104 -8.82 29.74 2.87
CA GLU A 104 -8.76 28.43 2.21
C GLU A 104 -7.52 28.31 1.30
N GLU A 105 -7.14 29.40 0.64
CA GLU A 105 -5.95 29.45 -0.21
C GLU A 105 -4.66 29.29 0.61
N ASP A 106 -4.52 30.04 1.72
CA ASP A 106 -3.38 29.90 2.64
C ASP A 106 -3.33 28.51 3.26
N THR A 107 -4.50 27.90 3.54
CA THR A 107 -4.59 26.52 4.04
C THR A 107 -4.06 25.53 3.01
N TYR A 108 -4.35 25.73 1.72
CA TYR A 108 -3.83 24.93 0.63
C TYR A 108 -2.31 25.07 0.48
N ILE A 109 -1.80 26.29 0.54
CA ILE A 109 -0.37 26.60 0.47
C ILE A 109 0.37 25.94 1.65
N LYS A 110 -0.16 26.10 2.86
CA LYS A 110 0.38 25.45 4.07
C LYS A 110 0.43 23.94 3.93
N TRP A 111 -0.66 23.35 3.43
CA TRP A 111 -0.73 21.89 3.21
C TRP A 111 0.33 21.42 2.21
N ARG A 112 0.47 22.08 1.05
CA ARG A 112 1.50 21.76 0.06
C ARG A 112 2.90 21.81 0.65
N LYS A 113 3.21 22.89 1.37
CA LYS A 113 4.51 23.09 2.01
C LYS A 113 4.79 22.00 3.05
N THR A 114 3.83 21.71 3.91
CA THR A 114 3.96 20.62 4.89
C THR A 114 4.18 19.27 4.21
N LYS A 115 3.49 18.99 3.10
CA LYS A 115 3.70 17.80 2.28
C LYS A 115 5.14 17.69 1.80
N GLU A 116 5.61 18.72 1.14
CA GLU A 116 6.96 18.76 0.58
C GLU A 116 8.04 18.59 1.68
N GLU A 117 7.83 19.21 2.84
CA GLU A 117 8.75 19.10 3.99
C GLU A 117 8.77 17.66 4.55
N ILE A 118 7.62 17.03 4.69
CA ILE A 118 7.49 15.64 5.15
C ILE A 118 8.12 14.67 4.15
N GLU A 119 7.82 14.82 2.87
CA GLU A 119 8.39 13.98 1.80
C GLU A 119 9.92 14.11 1.74
N LYS A 120 10.45 15.34 1.87
CA LYS A 120 11.90 15.58 1.92
C LYS A 120 12.54 14.96 3.16
N ALA A 121 11.97 15.19 4.34
CA ALA A 121 12.49 14.65 5.59
C ALA A 121 12.51 13.12 5.57
N PHE A 122 11.46 12.50 5.02
CA PHE A 122 11.39 11.04 4.90
C PHE A 122 12.41 10.51 3.89
N THR A 123 12.52 11.14 2.72
CA THR A 123 13.50 10.75 1.70
C THR A 123 14.92 10.82 2.24
N LEU A 124 15.26 11.88 2.96
CA LEU A 124 16.58 12.04 3.58
C LEU A 124 16.86 10.95 4.63
N GLN A 125 15.89 10.61 5.47
CA GLN A 125 16.04 9.54 6.46
C GLN A 125 16.20 8.17 5.78
N TRP A 126 15.43 7.92 4.71
CA TRP A 126 15.51 6.68 3.95
C TRP A 126 16.82 6.53 3.18
N ASP A 127 17.32 7.61 2.59
CA ASP A 127 18.62 7.64 1.90
C ASP A 127 19.79 7.43 2.88
N ASN A 128 19.67 7.94 4.11
CA ASN A 128 20.64 7.69 5.18
C ASN A 128 20.64 6.22 5.62
N LEU A 129 19.48 5.55 5.67
CA LEU A 129 19.39 4.09 5.90
C LEU A 129 20.04 3.30 4.75
N GLY A 130 19.82 3.72 3.52
CA GLY A 130 20.41 3.10 2.33
C GLY A 130 21.93 3.24 2.28
N SER A 131 22.47 4.37 2.71
CA SER A 131 23.91 4.63 2.71
C SER A 131 24.71 3.84 3.75
N LEU A 132 24.05 3.40 4.84
CA LEU A 132 24.64 2.47 5.81
C LEU A 132 24.78 1.04 5.29
N LYS A 133 24.06 0.71 4.21
CA LYS A 133 24.06 -0.64 3.60
C LYS A 133 25.05 -0.81 2.44
N SER A 134 25.66 0.23 1.91
CA SER A 134 26.36 0.09 0.65
C SER A 134 27.86 0.19 0.74
N LYS A 135 28.50 -0.98 0.68
CA LYS A 135 29.73 -1.13 -0.12
C LYS A 135 29.78 -2.42 -0.94
N SER A 136 28.73 -3.24 -1.00
CA SER A 136 28.83 -4.53 -1.70
C SER A 136 27.53 -5.16 -2.24
N VAL A 137 26.42 -4.44 -2.36
CA VAL A 137 25.25 -5.00 -3.04
C VAL A 137 25.01 -4.22 -4.32
N GLU A 138 25.51 -4.72 -5.43
CA GLU A 138 25.00 -4.37 -6.75
C GLU A 138 23.47 -4.44 -6.73
N GLU A 139 22.85 -3.47 -7.38
CA GLU A 139 21.41 -3.28 -7.46
C GLU A 139 20.67 -4.48 -8.08
N ASN A 140 20.71 -5.64 -7.47
CA ASN A 140 19.77 -6.69 -7.80
C ASN A 140 18.40 -6.23 -7.31
N SER A 141 17.55 -5.85 -8.24
CA SER A 141 16.24 -5.23 -7.95
C SER A 141 15.37 -6.12 -7.05
N GLU A 142 15.48 -7.45 -7.18
CA GLU A 142 14.77 -8.46 -6.39
C GLU A 142 15.21 -8.45 -4.92
N ALA A 143 16.51 -8.61 -4.63
CA ALA A 143 17.01 -8.65 -3.26
C ALA A 143 16.74 -7.36 -2.51
N LYS A 144 16.89 -6.22 -3.20
CA LYS A 144 16.56 -4.91 -2.63
C LYS A 144 15.06 -4.79 -2.34
N PHE A 145 14.21 -5.14 -3.29
CA PHE A 145 12.77 -5.07 -3.10
C PHE A 145 12.32 -5.98 -1.95
N MET A 146 12.78 -7.22 -1.91
CA MET A 146 12.44 -8.17 -0.84
C MET A 146 12.90 -7.66 0.54
N SER A 147 14.06 -7.01 0.61
CA SER A 147 14.53 -6.35 1.84
C SER A 147 13.60 -5.23 2.29
N ASP A 148 13.19 -4.36 1.37
CA ASP A 148 12.33 -3.21 1.66
C ASP A 148 10.90 -3.68 2.01
N LEU A 149 10.37 -4.68 1.29
CA LEU A 149 9.08 -5.30 1.60
C LEU A 149 9.09 -5.96 2.98
N PHE A 150 10.15 -6.70 3.30
CA PHE A 150 10.27 -7.36 4.60
C PHE A 150 10.31 -6.33 5.74
N LEU A 151 11.05 -5.24 5.57
CA LEU A 151 11.04 -4.13 6.53
C LEU A 151 9.64 -3.53 6.66
N ALA A 152 8.92 -3.33 5.56
CA ALA A 152 7.54 -2.84 5.57
C ALA A 152 6.60 -3.81 6.31
N CYS A 153 6.76 -5.13 6.13
CA CYS A 153 6.02 -6.15 6.89
C CYS A 153 6.28 -6.07 8.39
N VAL A 154 7.54 -5.91 8.81
CA VAL A 154 7.90 -5.74 10.23
C VAL A 154 7.25 -4.48 10.80
N GLN A 155 7.26 -3.38 10.07
CA GLN A 155 6.63 -2.12 10.48
C GLN A 155 5.10 -2.27 10.60
N LEU A 156 4.48 -2.94 9.63
CA LEU A 156 3.04 -3.21 9.67
C LEU A 156 2.67 -4.05 10.89
N GLN A 157 3.44 -5.10 11.21
CA GLN A 157 3.20 -5.97 12.36
C GLN A 157 3.34 -5.23 13.70
N GLN A 158 4.29 -4.30 13.78
CA GLN A 158 4.55 -3.53 15.00
C GLN A 158 3.51 -2.43 15.25
N ASN A 159 2.77 -2.00 14.23
CA ASN A 159 1.77 -0.95 14.37
C ASN A 159 0.47 -1.51 15.00
N PRO A 160 0.10 -1.09 16.24
CA PRO A 160 -1.09 -1.58 16.93
C PRO A 160 -2.40 -1.35 16.16
N SER A 161 -2.48 -0.27 15.35
CA SER A 161 -3.66 0.04 14.55
C SER A 161 -3.97 -1.04 13.50
N ASN A 162 -2.95 -1.77 13.02
CA ASN A 162 -3.13 -2.81 12.00
C ASN A 162 -3.69 -4.14 12.53
N LYS A 163 -3.87 -4.27 13.84
CA LYS A 163 -4.41 -5.48 14.46
C LYS A 163 -5.90 -5.68 14.18
N ILE A 164 -6.64 -4.58 14.11
CA ILE A 164 -8.13 -4.58 14.00
C ILE A 164 -8.64 -4.15 12.63
N VAL A 165 -7.77 -3.75 11.71
CA VAL A 165 -8.15 -3.27 10.38
C VAL A 165 -8.31 -4.43 9.38
N GLN A 166 -9.03 -4.16 8.29
CA GLN A 166 -9.23 -5.09 7.19
C GLN A 166 -7.98 -5.20 6.29
N GLU A 167 -8.00 -6.14 5.37
CA GLU A 167 -6.92 -6.38 4.40
C GLU A 167 -6.57 -5.14 3.58
N ASN A 168 -7.57 -4.47 3.03
CA ASN A 168 -7.37 -3.28 2.20
C ASN A 168 -6.63 -2.16 2.96
N GLU A 169 -6.92 -1.98 4.24
CA GLU A 169 -6.26 -0.96 5.07
C GLU A 169 -4.80 -1.33 5.35
N ARG A 170 -4.51 -2.64 5.51
CA ARG A 170 -3.12 -3.14 5.61
C ARG A 170 -2.38 -2.96 4.29
N ASN A 171 -3.04 -3.26 3.18
CA ASN A 171 -2.48 -3.07 1.83
C ASN A 171 -2.21 -1.57 1.56
N ASP A 172 -3.10 -0.67 1.98
CA ASP A 172 -2.90 0.78 1.91
C ASP A 172 -1.68 1.26 2.71
N TYR A 173 -1.51 0.71 3.92
CA TYR A 173 -0.36 1.02 4.74
C TYR A 173 0.94 0.51 4.11
N LEU A 174 0.94 -0.74 3.63
CA LEU A 174 2.08 -1.34 2.93
C LEU A 174 2.44 -0.55 1.67
N ARG A 175 1.43 -0.17 0.87
CA ARG A 175 1.59 0.70 -0.30
C ARG A 175 2.27 2.01 0.06
N SER A 176 1.85 2.63 1.15
CA SER A 176 2.44 3.88 1.64
C SER A 176 3.92 3.71 1.96
N LEU A 177 4.29 2.64 2.68
CA LEU A 177 5.68 2.34 3.02
C LEU A 177 6.54 2.07 1.78
N LEU A 178 6.04 1.29 0.81
CA LEU A 178 6.76 1.01 -0.43
C LEU A 178 6.88 2.25 -1.33
N THR A 179 5.87 3.12 -1.35
CA THR A 179 5.94 4.40 -2.06
C THR A 179 7.03 5.30 -1.47
N LEU A 180 7.16 5.31 -0.15
CA LEU A 180 8.22 6.02 0.55
C LEU A 180 9.61 5.43 0.24
N ALA A 181 9.68 4.11 0.01
CA ALA A 181 10.89 3.44 -0.48
C ALA A 181 11.15 3.67 -1.99
N LYS A 182 10.47 4.65 -2.61
CA LYS A 182 10.61 5.07 -4.02
C LYS A 182 10.15 4.04 -5.05
N TYR A 183 9.25 3.12 -4.66
CA TYR A 183 8.55 2.28 -5.62
C TYR A 183 7.27 2.98 -6.10
N SER A 184 6.96 2.83 -7.37
CA SER A 184 5.64 3.16 -7.89
C SER A 184 4.72 1.97 -7.61
N VAL A 185 3.76 2.15 -6.72
CA VAL A 185 2.83 1.11 -6.31
C VAL A 185 1.45 1.45 -6.83
N LEU A 186 0.94 0.64 -7.74
CA LEU A 186 -0.42 0.74 -8.25
C LEU A 186 -1.31 -0.25 -7.52
N ASP A 187 -2.40 0.25 -6.97
CA ASP A 187 -3.40 -0.51 -6.25
C ASP A 187 -4.53 -0.92 -7.20
N GLN A 188 -5.07 -2.14 -7.02
CA GLN A 188 -6.19 -2.70 -7.79
C GLN A 188 -6.02 -2.50 -9.30
N SER A 189 -4.80 -2.70 -9.80
CA SER A 189 -4.50 -2.52 -11.21
C SER A 189 -5.11 -3.63 -12.04
N ARG A 190 -5.88 -3.25 -13.06
CA ARG A 190 -6.50 -4.20 -13.99
C ARG A 190 -5.47 -4.84 -14.89
N ARG A 191 -5.24 -6.14 -14.73
CA ARG A 191 -4.32 -6.93 -15.55
C ARG A 191 -4.82 -8.34 -15.78
N GLY A 192 -4.40 -8.91 -16.92
CA GLY A 192 -4.70 -10.29 -17.26
C GLY A 192 -6.20 -10.59 -17.37
N LYS A 193 -6.55 -11.88 -17.27
CA LYS A 193 -7.93 -12.35 -17.25
C LYS A 193 -8.30 -12.75 -15.83
N SER A 194 -9.51 -12.41 -15.39
CA SER A 194 -10.06 -12.97 -14.16
C SER A 194 -10.15 -14.50 -14.26
N LEU A 195 -10.16 -15.22 -13.14
CA LEU A 195 -10.32 -16.68 -13.11
C LEU A 195 -11.57 -17.16 -13.88
N THR A 196 -12.62 -16.35 -13.93
CA THR A 196 -13.84 -16.65 -14.70
C THR A 196 -13.71 -16.33 -16.20
N GLY A 197 -12.61 -15.74 -16.65
CA GLY A 197 -12.37 -15.36 -18.05
C GLY A 197 -13.31 -14.29 -18.60
N ARG A 198 -14.22 -13.73 -17.78
CA ARG A 198 -15.26 -12.77 -18.21
C ARG A 198 -14.94 -11.30 -17.96
N GLY A 199 -13.76 -10.99 -17.40
CA GLY A 199 -13.35 -9.62 -17.08
C GLY A 199 -11.84 -9.48 -16.95
N VAL A 200 -11.39 -8.24 -16.73
CA VAL A 200 -10.00 -7.95 -16.39
C VAL A 200 -9.85 -8.21 -14.88
N GLY A 201 -8.86 -9.00 -14.51
CA GLY A 201 -8.56 -9.25 -13.10
C GLY A 201 -7.88 -8.03 -12.44
N GLU A 202 -8.04 -7.89 -11.15
CA GLU A 202 -7.42 -6.84 -10.34
C GLU A 202 -6.35 -7.46 -9.44
N VAL A 203 -5.13 -6.93 -9.50
CA VAL A 203 -4.03 -7.28 -8.60
C VAL A 203 -4.07 -6.37 -7.37
N ASP A 204 -3.69 -6.88 -6.19
CA ASP A 204 -3.71 -6.06 -4.99
C ASP A 204 -2.66 -4.96 -5.06
N LEU A 205 -1.40 -5.28 -5.29
CA LEU A 205 -0.34 -4.30 -5.47
C LEU A 205 0.54 -4.66 -6.67
N LEU A 206 0.59 -3.79 -7.66
CA LEU A 206 1.54 -3.87 -8.76
C LEU A 206 2.70 -2.92 -8.50
N ILE A 207 3.89 -3.47 -8.38
CA ILE A 207 5.11 -2.70 -8.15
C ILE A 207 5.77 -2.39 -9.49
N GLN A 208 6.10 -1.11 -9.67
CA GLN A 208 6.81 -0.64 -10.86
C GLN A 208 8.05 0.15 -10.47
N LYS A 209 9.06 0.10 -11.33
CA LYS A 209 10.25 0.94 -11.28
C LYS A 209 10.51 1.51 -12.67
N ASN A 210 10.58 2.83 -12.77
CA ASN A 210 10.77 3.53 -14.05
C ASN A 210 9.71 3.16 -15.12
N GLY A 211 8.46 2.88 -14.69
CA GLY A 211 7.36 2.49 -15.57
C GLY A 211 7.33 1.00 -15.95
N PHE A 212 8.35 0.23 -15.61
CA PHE A 212 8.37 -1.22 -15.85
C PHE A 212 7.80 -1.98 -14.65
N PRO A 213 6.98 -3.03 -14.87
CA PRO A 213 6.57 -3.92 -13.79
C PRO A 213 7.78 -4.64 -13.21
N VAL A 214 7.89 -4.65 -11.89
CA VAL A 214 8.96 -5.33 -11.14
C VAL A 214 8.42 -6.62 -10.55
N THR A 215 7.26 -6.54 -9.89
CA THR A 215 6.64 -7.66 -9.21
C THR A 215 5.17 -7.38 -8.91
N ILE A 216 4.42 -8.43 -8.68
CA ILE A 216 3.07 -8.40 -8.13
C ILE A 216 3.15 -8.89 -6.69
N VAL A 217 2.48 -8.19 -5.78
CA VAL A 217 2.22 -8.65 -4.41
C VAL A 217 0.73 -8.90 -4.29
N GLU A 218 0.35 -10.15 -4.11
CA GLU A 218 -1.01 -10.58 -3.84
C GLU A 218 -1.13 -10.83 -2.34
N ALA A 219 -2.06 -10.17 -1.69
CA ALA A 219 -2.23 -10.22 -0.24
C ALA A 219 -3.50 -10.98 0.13
N LEU A 220 -3.48 -11.70 1.25
CA LEU A 220 -4.64 -12.43 1.73
C LEU A 220 -4.65 -12.56 3.26
N ASN A 221 -5.86 -12.62 3.84
CA ASN A 221 -6.06 -12.85 5.26
C ASN A 221 -6.43 -14.31 5.54
N LEU A 222 -5.72 -14.97 6.46
CA LEU A 222 -6.04 -16.32 6.90
C LEU A 222 -6.19 -16.38 8.42
N LYS A 223 -7.41 -16.75 8.87
CA LYS A 223 -7.74 -17.01 10.28
C LYS A 223 -7.56 -18.49 10.66
N SER A 224 -7.41 -19.35 9.66
CA SER A 224 -7.05 -20.75 9.72
C SER A 224 -6.42 -21.12 8.40
N PHE A 225 -5.73 -22.26 8.32
CA PHE A 225 -5.25 -22.74 7.02
C PHE A 225 -6.45 -23.15 6.15
N ASP A 226 -6.57 -22.54 4.98
CA ASP A 226 -7.58 -22.78 3.96
C ASP A 226 -6.91 -23.00 2.60
N ALA A 227 -6.84 -24.26 2.20
CA ALA A 227 -6.16 -24.69 0.97
C ALA A 227 -6.82 -24.07 -0.29
N SER A 228 -8.14 -24.19 -0.41
CA SER A 228 -8.87 -23.71 -1.58
C SER A 228 -8.78 -22.19 -1.75
N TYR A 229 -8.81 -21.47 -0.63
CA TYR A 229 -8.66 -20.02 -0.66
C TYR A 229 -7.22 -19.62 -1.11
N LEU A 230 -6.21 -20.32 -0.60
CA LEU A 230 -4.82 -20.11 -1.00
C LEU A 230 -4.62 -20.45 -2.49
N ASP A 231 -5.13 -21.57 -2.97
CA ASP A 231 -5.03 -21.99 -4.38
C ASP A 231 -5.60 -20.93 -5.32
N ASN A 232 -6.76 -20.38 -4.98
CA ASN A 232 -7.37 -19.31 -5.76
C ASN A 232 -6.48 -18.08 -5.90
N HIS A 233 -5.72 -17.71 -4.84
CA HIS A 233 -4.79 -16.58 -4.89
C HIS A 233 -3.51 -16.92 -5.64
N LEU A 234 -3.01 -18.15 -5.54
CA LEU A 234 -1.87 -18.61 -6.32
C LEU A 234 -2.19 -18.60 -7.81
N ASP A 235 -3.31 -19.19 -8.22
CA ASP A 235 -3.75 -19.24 -9.62
C ASP A 235 -4.00 -17.83 -10.17
N LYS A 236 -4.63 -16.96 -9.36
CA LYS A 236 -4.89 -15.57 -9.67
C LYS A 236 -3.60 -14.81 -9.95
N LEU A 237 -2.58 -14.96 -9.09
CA LEU A 237 -1.27 -14.31 -9.24
C LEU A 237 -0.62 -14.68 -10.58
N PHE A 238 -0.56 -15.98 -10.91
CA PHE A 238 0.02 -16.43 -12.17
C PHE A 238 -0.79 -15.95 -13.38
N GLY A 239 -2.12 -15.84 -13.25
CA GLY A 239 -3.00 -15.29 -14.28
C GLY A 239 -2.78 -13.80 -14.54
N TYR A 240 -2.37 -13.05 -13.52
CA TYR A 240 -2.11 -11.61 -13.60
C TYR A 240 -0.70 -11.29 -14.08
N ASP A 241 0.26 -12.16 -13.83
CA ASP A 241 1.62 -11.99 -14.30
C ASP A 241 1.78 -12.31 -15.78
N VAL A 242 1.15 -11.50 -16.62
CA VAL A 242 1.23 -11.64 -18.09
C VAL A 242 2.58 -11.23 -18.65
N SER A 243 3.38 -10.50 -17.89
CA SER A 243 4.69 -9.99 -18.30
C SER A 243 5.82 -10.99 -18.05
N GLY A 244 5.61 -11.98 -17.16
CA GLY A 244 6.65 -12.92 -16.76
C GLY A 244 7.70 -12.27 -15.87
N ASN A 245 7.24 -11.68 -14.75
CA ASN A 245 8.17 -11.11 -13.78
C ASN A 245 9.16 -12.16 -13.28
N SER A 246 10.39 -11.75 -12.99
CA SER A 246 11.43 -12.64 -12.44
C SER A 246 11.08 -13.16 -11.06
N PHE A 247 10.23 -12.41 -10.34
CA PHE A 247 9.68 -12.83 -9.06
C PHE A 247 8.33 -12.20 -8.79
N ASN A 248 7.54 -12.86 -7.93
CA ASN A 248 6.28 -12.34 -7.39
C ASN A 248 6.17 -12.70 -5.90
N VAL A 249 5.18 -12.16 -5.22
CA VAL A 249 5.00 -12.34 -3.77
C VAL A 249 3.56 -12.65 -3.42
N ILE A 250 3.36 -13.67 -2.59
CA ILE A 250 2.15 -13.91 -1.81
C ILE A 250 2.40 -13.42 -0.39
N LEU A 251 1.62 -12.46 0.08
CA LEU A 251 1.69 -11.93 1.43
C LEU A 251 0.47 -12.37 2.24
N VAL A 252 0.70 -13.14 3.29
CA VAL A 252 -0.36 -13.73 4.11
C VAL A 252 -0.41 -13.06 5.48
N TYR A 253 -1.49 -12.35 5.76
CA TYR A 253 -1.82 -11.85 7.08
C TYR A 253 -2.49 -12.98 7.89
N VAL A 254 -1.78 -13.51 8.87
CA VAL A 254 -2.20 -14.71 9.61
C VAL A 254 -2.73 -14.31 10.99
N THR A 255 -3.94 -14.78 11.33
CA THR A 255 -4.54 -14.56 12.67
C THR A 255 -4.92 -15.91 13.25
N VAL A 256 -3.92 -16.66 13.74
CA VAL A 256 -4.08 -18.01 14.30
C VAL A 256 -3.46 -18.07 15.70
N ALA A 257 -3.89 -19.06 16.50
CA ALA A 257 -3.30 -19.31 17.82
C ALA A 257 -1.91 -19.96 17.73
N ASP A 258 -1.72 -20.86 16.76
CA ASP A 258 -0.45 -21.59 16.57
C ASP A 258 0.09 -21.30 15.16
N PHE A 259 1.05 -20.40 15.12
CA PHE A 259 1.66 -19.94 13.87
C PHE A 259 2.61 -20.96 13.26
N ASP A 260 3.32 -21.74 14.09
CA ASP A 260 4.23 -22.77 13.58
C ASP A 260 3.47 -23.91 12.91
N ILE A 261 2.39 -24.40 13.52
CA ILE A 261 1.52 -25.41 12.89
C ILE A 261 0.91 -24.85 11.58
N PHE A 262 0.50 -23.58 11.57
CA PHE A 262 0.00 -22.95 10.35
C PHE A 262 1.04 -22.95 9.24
N CYS A 263 2.25 -22.48 9.53
CA CYS A 263 3.36 -22.41 8.56
C CYS A 263 3.77 -23.78 8.02
N LYS A 264 3.78 -24.82 8.85
CA LYS A 264 4.05 -26.19 8.41
C LYS A 264 2.99 -26.69 7.43
N LYS A 265 1.70 -26.45 7.69
CA LYS A 265 0.62 -26.81 6.77
C LYS A 265 0.71 -26.02 5.48
N TYR A 266 0.99 -24.73 5.56
CA TYR A 266 1.18 -23.86 4.41
C TYR A 266 2.34 -24.33 3.54
N PHE A 267 3.50 -24.60 4.13
CA PHE A 267 4.68 -25.10 3.41
C PHE A 267 4.43 -26.43 2.70
N ASN A 268 3.77 -27.38 3.37
CA ASN A 268 3.43 -28.66 2.74
C ASN A 268 2.47 -28.46 1.55
N HIS A 269 1.51 -27.56 1.70
CA HIS A 269 0.54 -27.29 0.64
C HIS A 269 1.19 -26.65 -0.59
N ILE A 270 2.01 -25.61 -0.43
CA ILE A 270 2.69 -24.97 -1.58
C ILE A 270 3.71 -25.89 -2.25
N ARG A 271 4.20 -26.92 -1.57
CA ARG A 271 5.03 -27.95 -2.17
C ARG A 271 4.25 -28.90 -3.06
N GLU A 272 2.99 -29.17 -2.74
CA GLU A 272 2.10 -30.13 -3.41
C GLU A 272 1.14 -29.46 -4.40
N HIS A 273 1.05 -28.13 -4.41
CA HIS A 273 0.19 -27.39 -5.31
C HIS A 273 0.58 -27.58 -6.78
N GLU A 274 -0.42 -27.70 -7.65
CA GLU A 274 -0.25 -27.82 -9.09
C GLU A 274 -0.07 -26.43 -9.73
N TYR A 275 1.17 -26.01 -9.87
CA TYR A 275 1.50 -24.72 -10.50
C TYR A 275 1.39 -24.77 -12.02
N PRO A 276 1.11 -23.66 -12.72
CA PRO A 276 1.10 -23.62 -14.19
C PRO A 276 2.50 -23.77 -14.80
N TYR A 277 3.56 -23.67 -13.98
CA TYR A 277 4.96 -23.85 -14.35
C TYR A 277 5.62 -24.87 -13.44
N SER A 278 6.56 -25.65 -14.00
CA SER A 278 7.23 -26.72 -13.25
C SER A 278 7.94 -26.20 -12.00
N LEU A 279 7.62 -26.73 -10.84
CA LEU A 279 8.30 -26.45 -9.59
C LEU A 279 9.70 -27.10 -9.61
N LYS A 280 10.77 -26.32 -9.51
CA LYS A 280 12.16 -26.76 -9.47
C LYS A 280 12.66 -27.02 -8.05
N SER A 281 12.37 -26.09 -7.15
CA SER A 281 12.79 -26.19 -5.75
C SER A 281 11.90 -25.38 -4.84
N ILE A 282 11.98 -25.69 -3.56
CA ILE A 282 11.26 -24.99 -2.49
C ILE A 282 12.20 -24.76 -1.31
N GLU A 283 12.13 -23.62 -0.70
CA GLU A 283 12.91 -23.22 0.46
C GLU A 283 12.01 -22.73 1.58
N ASP A 284 12.31 -23.13 2.80
CA ASP A 284 11.59 -22.69 4.00
C ASP A 284 12.50 -21.81 4.86
N ASN A 285 11.89 -20.94 5.65
CA ASN A 285 12.53 -20.11 6.67
C ASN A 285 13.72 -19.30 6.16
N LEU A 286 13.50 -18.60 5.03
CA LEU A 286 14.52 -17.72 4.47
C LEU A 286 14.83 -16.56 5.41
N GLN A 287 16.11 -16.36 5.68
CA GLN A 287 16.57 -15.19 6.41
C GLN A 287 16.57 -13.96 5.48
N MET A 288 15.89 -12.90 5.92
CA MET A 288 15.88 -11.64 5.19
C MET A 288 16.84 -10.65 5.87
N ASN A 289 17.85 -10.19 5.13
CA ASN A 289 18.92 -9.34 5.67
C ASN A 289 19.68 -9.96 6.87
N GLY A 290 19.88 -11.28 6.86
CA GLY A 290 20.50 -11.98 7.99
C GLY A 290 19.66 -12.00 9.25
N ARG A 291 18.35 -11.73 9.16
CA ARG A 291 17.42 -11.69 10.29
C ARG A 291 16.32 -12.73 10.12
N GLU A 292 15.89 -13.23 11.26
CA GLU A 292 14.79 -14.17 11.41
C GLU A 292 13.86 -13.66 12.51
N TYR A 293 12.56 -13.74 12.27
CA TYR A 293 11.53 -13.34 13.23
C TYR A 293 10.57 -14.51 13.48
N SER A 294 10.27 -14.81 14.73
CA SER A 294 9.38 -15.91 15.09
C SER A 294 7.95 -15.76 14.55
N ASP A 295 7.53 -14.53 14.31
CA ASP A 295 6.17 -14.19 13.91
C ASP A 295 6.07 -13.81 12.41
N ILE A 296 7.16 -13.96 11.65
CA ILE A 296 7.20 -13.81 10.19
C ILE A 296 7.99 -14.99 9.61
N ARG A 297 7.35 -15.74 8.72
CA ARG A 297 7.98 -16.86 7.98
C ARG A 297 8.06 -16.49 6.51
N VAL A 298 9.25 -16.58 5.93
CA VAL A 298 9.47 -16.40 4.49
C VAL A 298 9.83 -17.71 3.86
N MET A 299 9.11 -18.10 2.81
CA MET A 299 9.34 -19.30 2.01
C MET A 299 9.50 -18.89 0.55
N ARG A 300 10.09 -19.73 -0.27
CA ARG A 300 10.25 -19.47 -1.70
C ARG A 300 10.04 -20.74 -2.50
N THR A 301 9.25 -20.66 -3.56
CA THR A 301 9.18 -21.67 -4.61
C THR A 301 9.87 -21.12 -5.87
N ILE A 302 10.60 -21.97 -6.59
CA ILE A 302 11.30 -21.61 -7.83
C ILE A 302 10.69 -22.42 -8.95
N HIS A 303 10.27 -21.75 -10.01
CA HIS A 303 9.57 -22.34 -11.14
C HIS A 303 10.33 -22.13 -12.44
N ASP A 304 10.25 -23.11 -13.35
CA ASP A 304 10.73 -22.97 -14.71
C ASP A 304 9.65 -22.34 -15.59
N ARG A 305 9.80 -21.09 -15.93
CA ARG A 305 8.91 -20.41 -16.87
C ARG A 305 9.63 -20.20 -18.20
N ASN A 306 9.36 -21.08 -19.16
CA ASN A 306 9.96 -21.01 -20.50
C ASN A 306 11.51 -21.03 -20.48
N GLY A 307 12.12 -21.84 -19.61
CA GLY A 307 13.57 -21.95 -19.48
C GLY A 307 14.21 -20.85 -18.60
N ILE A 308 13.41 -20.01 -17.96
CA ILE A 308 13.87 -18.96 -17.04
C ILE A 308 13.34 -19.26 -15.64
N ASP A 309 14.24 -19.23 -14.65
CA ASP A 309 13.87 -19.41 -13.26
C ASP A 309 13.11 -18.18 -12.76
N THR A 310 11.90 -18.40 -12.25
CA THR A 310 11.06 -17.37 -11.63
C THR A 310 10.80 -17.72 -10.18
N ASN A 311 10.92 -16.73 -9.29
CA ASN A 311 10.74 -16.89 -7.86
C ASN A 311 9.32 -16.50 -7.44
N LEU A 312 8.69 -17.32 -6.61
CA LEU A 312 7.50 -16.92 -5.88
C LEU A 312 7.80 -16.94 -4.38
N TYR A 313 7.83 -15.76 -3.78
CA TYR A 313 8.00 -15.62 -2.34
C TYR A 313 6.66 -15.69 -1.62
N HIS A 314 6.65 -16.40 -0.51
CA HIS A 314 5.51 -16.51 0.39
C HIS A 314 5.91 -15.92 1.74
N ILE A 315 5.29 -14.83 2.14
CA ILE A 315 5.53 -14.17 3.42
C ILE A 315 4.31 -14.38 4.31
N CYS A 316 4.42 -15.27 5.29
CA CYS A 316 3.39 -15.43 6.31
C CYS A 316 3.73 -14.54 7.51
N MET A 317 2.83 -13.66 7.90
CA MET A 317 3.02 -12.72 8.98
C MET A 317 1.91 -12.85 10.01
N LEU A 318 2.27 -13.20 11.25
CA LEU A 318 1.32 -13.31 12.36
C LEU A 318 0.86 -11.91 12.80
N ILE A 319 -0.43 -11.66 12.71
CA ILE A 319 -1.08 -10.46 13.25
C ILE A 319 -1.67 -10.81 14.60
N LYS A 320 -1.03 -10.36 15.67
CA LYS A 320 -1.53 -10.56 17.04
C LYS A 320 -2.64 -9.57 17.34
N GLY A 321 -3.83 -10.09 17.74
CA GLY A 321 -4.98 -9.31 18.15
C GLY A 321 -4.76 -8.56 19.49
#